data_daf9268a55b99bd3a01ea428d2b7bd06
#
_entry.id   daf9268a55b99bd3a01ea428d2b7bd06
#
_cell.length_a   1.000
_cell.length_b   1.000
_cell.length_c   1.000
_cell.angle_alpha   90.00
_cell.angle_beta   90.00
_cell.angle_gamma   90.00
#
_symmetry.space_group_name_H-M   'P 1'
#
loop_
_entity.id
_entity.type
_entity.pdbx_description
1 polymer ?
#
loop_
_entity_poly.entity_id
_entity_poly.type
_entity_poly.pdbx_seq_one_letter_code
_entity_poly.pdbx_strand_id
1 'polypeptide(L)'
;MIWRPKLHDRYVGRVVVLYALAVWAVLLGLDVTLGLVGELEDVGKGGYGVFDAVAHMALTLPRRAYQMFPTAAVIGALMALGQLASTSELTALRAAGLSRRRLSVAVAGSLSVLLALMVVNGETLGPWGQRKADALKASSKSQNMIVAQFSGGVWAREGDAILNARGGDEKDDGTQRW
;
A
#
# COMPACT_ATOMS: atom_id res chain seq x y z
N MET A 1 -22.16 5.70 29.23
CA MET A 1 -22.90 4.42 29.09
C MET A 1 -21.94 3.42 28.46
N ILE A 2 -21.34 2.56 29.28
CA ILE A 2 -20.29 1.60 28.84
C ILE A 2 -21.00 0.49 28.04
N TRP A 3 -20.77 0.51 26.73
CA TRP A 3 -21.28 -0.49 25.81
C TRP A 3 -20.58 -1.83 26.05
N ARG A 4 -21.28 -2.76 26.75
CA ARG A 4 -20.76 -4.13 26.90
C ARG A 4 -21.13 -4.94 25.66
N PRO A 5 -20.15 -5.41 24.89
CA PRO A 5 -20.42 -6.25 23.72
C PRO A 5 -21.06 -7.57 24.22
N LYS A 6 -22.28 -7.84 23.72
CA LYS A 6 -22.94 -9.13 23.99
C LYS A 6 -22.37 -10.18 23.05
N LEU A 7 -22.63 -11.44 23.36
CA LEU A 7 -22.10 -12.59 22.59
C LEU A 7 -22.38 -12.46 21.08
N HIS A 8 -23.58 -11.97 20.73
CA HIS A 8 -24.01 -11.77 19.34
C HIS A 8 -23.17 -10.71 18.59
N ASP A 9 -22.76 -9.63 19.27
CA ASP A 9 -21.95 -8.57 18.67
C ASP A 9 -20.55 -9.09 18.32
N ARG A 10 -19.99 -9.94 19.20
CA ARG A 10 -18.68 -10.58 18.99
C ARG A 10 -18.73 -11.59 17.85
N TYR A 11 -19.82 -12.33 17.74
CA TYR A 11 -20.01 -13.30 16.66
C TYR A 11 -20.05 -12.59 15.29
N VAL A 12 -20.95 -11.62 15.13
CA VAL A 12 -21.06 -10.84 13.90
C VAL A 12 -19.74 -10.15 13.57
N GLY A 13 -19.12 -9.51 14.58
CA GLY A 13 -17.83 -8.84 14.41
C GLY A 13 -16.73 -9.80 13.92
N ARG A 14 -16.66 -11.02 14.48
CA ARG A 14 -15.68 -12.04 14.06
C ARG A 14 -15.90 -12.47 12.61
N VAL A 15 -17.15 -12.69 12.20
CA VAL A 15 -17.47 -13.07 10.82
C VAL A 15 -17.06 -11.95 9.89
N VAL A 16 -17.41 -10.69 10.19
CA VAL A 16 -17.04 -9.53 9.38
C VAL A 16 -15.52 -9.38 9.27
N VAL A 17 -14.80 -9.52 10.39
CA VAL A 17 -13.33 -9.46 10.41
C VAL A 17 -12.71 -10.53 9.53
N LEU A 18 -13.20 -11.78 9.62
CA LEU A 18 -12.68 -12.88 8.81
C LEU A 18 -12.89 -12.65 7.31
N TYR A 19 -14.09 -12.20 6.91
CA TYR A 19 -14.36 -11.87 5.51
C TYR A 19 -13.54 -10.66 5.04
N ALA A 20 -13.42 -9.62 5.85
CA ALA A 20 -12.59 -8.46 5.52
C ALA A 20 -11.12 -8.84 5.33
N LEU A 21 -10.56 -9.66 6.23
CA LEU A 21 -9.19 -10.15 6.10
C LEU A 21 -9.00 -11.10 4.92
N ALA A 22 -9.98 -11.96 4.61
CA ALA A 22 -9.91 -12.82 3.43
C ALA A 22 -9.90 -12.01 2.13
N VAL A 23 -10.80 -11.05 1.98
CA VAL A 23 -10.83 -10.14 0.81
C VAL A 23 -9.56 -9.31 0.73
N TRP A 24 -9.09 -8.80 1.87
CA TRP A 24 -7.85 -8.03 1.94
C TRP A 24 -6.64 -8.85 1.50
N ALA A 25 -6.53 -10.11 1.93
CA ALA A 25 -5.44 -10.99 1.52
C ALA A 25 -5.46 -11.26 0.00
N VAL A 26 -6.65 -11.45 -0.59
CA VAL A 26 -6.81 -11.65 -2.04
C VAL A 26 -6.42 -10.39 -2.81
N LEU A 27 -6.93 -9.21 -2.41
CA LEU A 27 -6.62 -7.95 -3.09
C LEU A 27 -5.14 -7.58 -2.97
N LEU A 28 -4.56 -7.77 -1.78
CA LEU A 28 -3.14 -7.52 -1.55
C LEU A 28 -2.26 -8.48 -2.36
N GLY A 29 -2.62 -9.76 -2.40
CA GLY A 29 -1.91 -10.76 -3.20
C GLY A 29 -1.93 -10.43 -4.69
N LEU A 30 -3.09 -9.99 -5.20
CA LEU A 30 -3.22 -9.54 -6.59
C LEU A 30 -2.36 -8.30 -6.86
N ASP A 31 -2.42 -7.28 -6.00
CA ASP A 31 -1.63 -6.06 -6.12
C ASP A 31 -0.13 -6.34 -6.08
N VAL A 32 0.33 -7.21 -5.17
CA VAL A 32 1.73 -7.63 -5.07
C VAL A 32 2.17 -8.38 -6.33
N THR A 33 1.32 -9.26 -6.86
CA THR A 33 1.65 -10.02 -8.07
C THR A 33 1.80 -9.09 -9.28
N LEU A 34 0.85 -8.18 -9.48
CA LEU A 34 0.91 -7.20 -10.57
C LEU A 34 2.09 -6.23 -10.39
N GLY A 35 2.33 -5.79 -9.15
CA GLY A 35 3.46 -4.93 -8.83
C GLY A 35 4.81 -5.60 -9.07
N LEU A 36 4.92 -6.90 -8.77
CA LEU A 36 6.15 -7.65 -9.03
C LEU A 36 6.44 -7.78 -10.53
N VAL A 37 5.41 -7.99 -11.34
CA VAL A 37 5.56 -7.99 -12.81
C VAL A 37 6.16 -6.66 -13.29
N GLY A 38 5.64 -5.53 -12.79
CA GLY A 38 6.19 -4.20 -13.12
C GLY A 38 7.64 -4.00 -12.65
N GLU A 39 8.02 -4.52 -11.47
CA GLU A 39 9.41 -4.45 -10.99
C GLU A 39 10.37 -5.33 -11.82
N LEU A 40 9.88 -6.45 -12.37
CA LEU A 40 10.70 -7.33 -13.22
C LEU A 40 11.08 -6.66 -14.54
N GLU A 41 10.32 -5.70 -15.03
CA GLU A 41 10.68 -4.90 -16.22
C GLU A 41 11.92 -4.00 -15.99
N ASP A 42 12.21 -3.68 -14.73
CA ASP A 42 13.37 -2.90 -14.33
C ASP A 42 14.63 -3.77 -14.12
N VAL A 43 14.48 -5.08 -14.05
CA VAL A 43 15.60 -6.02 -13.88
C VAL A 43 16.52 -5.97 -15.10
N GLY A 44 17.83 -5.84 -14.84
CA GLY A 44 18.85 -5.70 -15.89
C GLY A 44 19.17 -4.25 -16.25
N LYS A 45 18.44 -3.27 -15.71
CA LYS A 45 18.74 -1.85 -15.86
C LYS A 45 19.72 -1.41 -14.76
N GLY A 46 20.92 -1.02 -15.13
CA GLY A 46 21.97 -0.72 -14.15
C GLY A 46 22.44 -1.99 -13.44
N GLY A 47 22.56 -2.01 -12.13
CA GLY A 47 22.85 -3.19 -11.31
C GLY A 47 21.61 -3.84 -10.68
N TYR A 48 20.40 -3.47 -11.11
CA TYR A 48 19.15 -3.92 -10.49
C TYR A 48 18.83 -5.37 -10.81
N GLY A 49 18.91 -6.24 -9.81
CA GLY A 49 18.70 -7.69 -9.95
C GLY A 49 17.31 -8.14 -9.54
N VAL A 50 17.00 -9.41 -9.80
CA VAL A 50 15.72 -10.04 -9.36
C VAL A 50 15.57 -9.99 -7.84
N PHE A 51 16.67 -10.16 -7.09
CA PHE A 51 16.64 -10.07 -5.64
C PHE A 51 16.27 -8.66 -5.14
N ASP A 52 16.77 -7.63 -5.84
CA ASP A 52 16.43 -6.24 -5.51
C ASP A 52 14.95 -5.95 -5.79
N ALA A 53 14.37 -6.50 -6.86
CA ALA A 53 12.96 -6.39 -7.17
C ALA A 53 12.09 -7.03 -6.08
N VAL A 54 12.43 -8.22 -5.61
CA VAL A 54 11.72 -8.89 -4.52
C VAL A 54 11.88 -8.13 -3.19
N ALA A 55 13.09 -7.67 -2.89
CA ALA A 55 13.35 -6.86 -1.69
C ALA A 55 12.59 -5.54 -1.70
N HIS A 56 12.56 -4.85 -2.84
CA HIS A 56 11.76 -3.63 -3.04
C HIS A 56 10.28 -3.89 -2.81
N MET A 57 9.75 -4.98 -3.37
CA MET A 57 8.35 -5.37 -3.19
C MET A 57 8.03 -5.66 -1.71
N ALA A 58 8.91 -6.41 -1.01
CA ALA A 58 8.74 -6.71 0.41
C ALA A 58 8.76 -5.44 1.29
N LEU A 59 9.63 -4.48 0.98
CA LEU A 59 9.74 -3.20 1.70
C LEU A 59 8.53 -2.29 1.46
N THR A 60 7.90 -2.35 0.29
CA THR A 60 6.69 -1.57 -0.04
C THR A 60 5.39 -2.23 0.45
N LEU A 61 5.44 -3.49 0.87
CA LEU A 61 4.27 -4.26 1.31
C LEU A 61 3.43 -3.59 2.41
N PRO A 62 4.02 -3.00 3.49
CA PRO A 62 3.24 -2.34 4.54
C PRO A 62 2.37 -1.19 4.02
N ARG A 63 2.89 -0.40 3.08
CA ARG A 63 2.17 0.70 2.44
C ARG A 63 1.03 0.19 1.57
N ARG A 64 1.28 -0.83 0.75
CA ARG A 64 0.27 -1.47 -0.12
C ARG A 64 -0.85 -2.09 0.71
N ALA A 65 -0.50 -2.78 1.80
CA ALA A 65 -1.42 -3.35 2.76
C ALA A 65 -2.40 -2.31 3.33
N TYR A 66 -1.90 -1.15 3.73
CA TYR A 66 -2.70 -0.03 4.19
C TYR A 66 -3.63 0.50 3.09
N GLN A 67 -3.13 0.70 1.88
CA GLN A 67 -3.89 1.28 0.77
C GLN A 67 -5.06 0.39 0.31
N MET A 68 -4.90 -0.94 0.33
CA MET A 68 -5.93 -1.90 -0.10
C MET A 68 -7.00 -2.15 0.98
N PHE A 69 -6.69 -1.86 2.25
CA PHE A 69 -7.56 -2.22 3.37
C PHE A 69 -8.95 -1.56 3.34
N PRO A 70 -9.13 -0.25 3.06
CA PRO A 70 -10.46 0.37 3.04
C PRO A 70 -11.42 -0.31 2.05
N THR A 71 -10.94 -0.60 0.85
CA THR A 71 -11.74 -1.30 -0.17
C THR A 71 -12.09 -2.73 0.27
N ALA A 72 -11.11 -3.44 0.82
CA ALA A 72 -11.31 -4.79 1.34
C ALA A 72 -12.30 -4.83 2.50
N ALA A 73 -12.26 -3.85 3.39
CA ALA A 73 -13.17 -3.75 4.54
C ALA A 73 -14.62 -3.60 4.09
N VAL A 74 -14.89 -2.75 3.08
CA VAL A 74 -16.24 -2.57 2.54
C VAL A 74 -16.75 -3.83 1.87
N ILE A 75 -15.96 -4.42 0.96
CA ILE A 75 -16.33 -5.65 0.24
C ILE A 75 -16.52 -6.79 1.23
N GLY A 76 -15.59 -6.98 2.17
CA GLY A 76 -15.65 -8.03 3.18
C GLY A 76 -16.85 -7.90 4.10
N ALA A 77 -17.20 -6.68 4.52
CA ALA A 77 -18.39 -6.43 5.32
C ALA A 77 -19.68 -6.80 4.55
N LEU A 78 -19.77 -6.42 3.28
CA LEU A 78 -20.92 -6.78 2.44
C LEU A 78 -21.04 -8.28 2.24
N MET A 79 -19.92 -8.98 1.98
CA MET A 79 -19.90 -10.43 1.83
C MET A 79 -20.29 -11.12 3.14
N ALA A 80 -19.77 -10.67 4.29
CA ALA A 80 -20.09 -11.22 5.60
C ALA A 80 -21.59 -11.09 5.92
N LEU A 81 -22.16 -9.89 5.71
CA LEU A 81 -23.58 -9.66 5.93
C LEU A 81 -24.46 -10.43 4.95
N GLY A 82 -24.03 -10.54 3.69
CA GLY A 82 -24.69 -11.36 2.68
C GLY A 82 -24.72 -12.83 3.07
N GLN A 83 -23.60 -13.37 3.55
CA GLN A 83 -23.52 -14.74 4.06
C GLN A 83 -24.44 -14.97 5.25
N LEU A 84 -24.42 -14.08 6.27
CA LEU A 84 -25.31 -14.18 7.43
C LEU A 84 -26.80 -14.06 7.04
N ALA A 85 -27.10 -13.34 5.96
CA ALA A 85 -28.47 -13.23 5.44
C ALA A 85 -28.90 -14.50 4.69
N SER A 86 -28.03 -15.09 3.87
CA SER A 86 -28.31 -16.30 3.09
C SER A 86 -28.50 -17.54 3.98
N THR A 87 -27.78 -17.61 5.09
CA THR A 87 -27.94 -18.69 6.09
C THR A 87 -29.09 -18.46 7.07
N SER A 88 -29.89 -17.39 6.88
CA SER A 88 -30.99 -17.01 7.79
C SER A 88 -30.53 -16.65 9.22
N GLU A 89 -29.24 -16.66 9.51
CA GLU A 89 -28.68 -16.29 10.81
C GLU A 89 -29.00 -14.84 11.17
N LEU A 90 -28.93 -13.94 10.20
CA LEU A 90 -29.28 -12.53 10.39
C LEU A 90 -30.75 -12.37 10.78
N THR A 91 -31.63 -13.17 10.19
CA THR A 91 -33.07 -13.19 10.51
C THR A 91 -33.30 -13.70 11.91
N ALA A 92 -32.63 -14.80 12.31
CA ALA A 92 -32.70 -15.35 13.66
C ALA A 92 -32.18 -14.36 14.72
N LEU A 93 -31.07 -13.69 14.46
CA LEU A 93 -30.52 -12.65 15.33
C LEU A 93 -31.50 -11.46 15.51
N ARG A 94 -32.18 -11.07 14.44
CA ARG A 94 -33.18 -10.01 14.48
C ARG A 94 -34.45 -10.46 15.25
N ALA A 95 -34.90 -11.68 15.06
CA ALA A 95 -36.01 -12.26 15.84
C ALA A 95 -35.69 -12.35 17.34
N ALA A 96 -34.39 -12.59 17.69
CA ALA A 96 -33.90 -12.54 19.06
C ALA A 96 -33.73 -11.11 19.62
N GLY A 97 -34.22 -10.07 18.90
CA GLY A 97 -34.23 -8.67 19.36
C GLY A 97 -33.00 -7.84 18.98
N LEU A 98 -32.15 -8.30 18.04
CA LEU A 98 -31.03 -7.50 17.57
C LEU A 98 -31.53 -6.41 16.61
N SER A 99 -31.42 -5.13 17.03
CA SER A 99 -31.83 -4.00 16.21
C SER A 99 -30.83 -3.76 15.06
N ARG A 100 -31.30 -3.16 13.95
CA ARG A 100 -30.44 -2.78 12.80
C ARG A 100 -29.29 -1.88 13.24
N ARG A 101 -29.59 -0.87 14.07
CA ARG A 101 -28.59 0.07 14.60
C ARG A 101 -27.49 -0.66 15.39
N ARG A 102 -27.85 -1.64 16.19
CA ARG A 102 -26.89 -2.43 16.98
C ARG A 102 -25.99 -3.28 16.10
N LEU A 103 -26.56 -3.89 15.05
CA LEU A 103 -25.83 -4.63 14.04
C LEU A 103 -24.79 -3.72 13.35
N SER A 104 -25.21 -2.54 12.88
CA SER A 104 -24.30 -1.59 12.22
C SER A 104 -23.17 -1.14 13.15
N VAL A 105 -23.47 -0.91 14.44
CA VAL A 105 -22.43 -0.54 15.42
C VAL A 105 -21.46 -1.70 15.69
N ALA A 106 -21.94 -2.93 15.71
CA ALA A 106 -21.07 -4.11 15.88
C ALA A 106 -20.12 -4.29 14.69
N VAL A 107 -20.63 -4.13 13.47
CA VAL A 107 -19.81 -4.18 12.23
C VAL A 107 -18.79 -3.03 12.22
N ALA A 108 -19.25 -1.79 12.41
CA ALA A 108 -18.38 -0.62 12.40
C ALA A 108 -17.31 -0.69 13.50
N GLY A 109 -17.69 -1.11 14.71
CA GLY A 109 -16.75 -1.27 15.83
C GLY A 109 -15.67 -2.32 15.55
N SER A 110 -16.04 -3.44 14.94
CA SER A 110 -15.07 -4.49 14.59
C SER A 110 -14.07 -4.04 13.51
N LEU A 111 -14.57 -3.33 12.51
CA LEU A 111 -13.72 -2.79 11.43
C LEU A 111 -12.87 -1.61 11.90
N SER A 112 -13.36 -0.79 12.85
CA SER A 112 -12.60 0.33 13.41
C SER A 112 -11.32 -0.12 14.10
N VAL A 113 -11.33 -1.27 14.76
CA VAL A 113 -10.12 -1.84 15.38
C VAL A 113 -9.08 -2.19 14.31
N LEU A 114 -9.50 -2.86 13.24
CA LEU A 114 -8.60 -3.19 12.13
C LEU A 114 -8.12 -1.94 11.41
N LEU A 115 -9.01 -0.96 11.21
CA LEU A 115 -8.65 0.30 10.58
C LEU A 115 -7.60 1.05 11.42
N ALA A 116 -7.76 1.11 12.74
CA ALA A 116 -6.77 1.72 13.63
C ALA A 116 -5.40 1.04 13.51
N LEU A 117 -5.35 -0.30 13.46
CA LEU A 117 -4.11 -1.04 13.23
C LEU A 117 -3.49 -0.72 11.88
N MET A 118 -4.31 -0.60 10.83
CA MET A 118 -3.83 -0.25 9.49
C MET A 118 -3.33 1.20 9.40
N VAL A 119 -3.97 2.13 10.11
CA VAL A 119 -3.49 3.52 10.21
C VAL A 119 -2.12 3.56 10.89
N VAL A 120 -1.96 2.89 12.02
CA VAL A 120 -0.65 2.80 12.71
C VAL A 120 0.41 2.19 11.77
N ASN A 121 0.08 1.12 11.04
CA ASN A 121 0.97 0.55 10.04
C ASN A 121 1.32 1.56 8.93
N GLY A 122 0.33 2.28 8.41
CA GLY A 122 0.50 3.28 7.35
C GLY A 122 1.37 4.47 7.77
N GLU A 123 1.24 4.92 9.02
CA GLU A 123 1.99 6.06 9.57
C GLU A 123 3.43 5.69 9.99
N THR A 124 3.69 4.42 10.35
CA THR A 124 4.98 3.97 10.87
C THR A 124 5.77 3.15 9.86
N LEU A 125 5.29 1.93 9.57
CA LEU A 125 5.99 0.97 8.71
C LEU A 125 5.94 1.36 7.23
N GLY A 126 4.85 2.01 6.80
CA GLY A 126 4.71 2.45 5.41
C GLY A 126 5.81 3.40 4.96
N PRO A 127 6.02 4.56 5.62
CA PRO A 127 7.07 5.52 5.25
C PRO A 127 8.48 4.97 5.44
N TRP A 128 8.70 4.16 6.50
CA TRP A 128 10.00 3.53 6.74
C TRP A 128 10.35 2.53 5.61
N GLY A 129 9.42 1.66 5.24
CA GLY A 129 9.61 0.70 4.17
C GLY A 129 9.84 1.38 2.82
N GLN A 130 9.03 2.41 2.52
CA GLN A 130 9.16 3.16 1.27
C GLN A 130 10.54 3.83 1.14
N ARG A 131 11.02 4.52 2.18
CA ARG A 131 12.35 5.16 2.14
C ARG A 131 13.47 4.15 1.88
N LYS A 132 13.41 2.97 2.49
CA LYS A 132 14.38 1.90 2.25
C LYS A 132 14.28 1.32 0.85
N ALA A 133 13.07 1.13 0.34
CA ALA A 133 12.83 0.65 -1.02
C ALA A 133 13.39 1.64 -2.05
N ASP A 134 13.11 2.94 -1.88
CA ASP A 134 13.61 3.99 -2.77
C ASP A 134 15.14 4.10 -2.72
N ALA A 135 15.74 4.00 -1.53
CA ALA A 135 17.18 4.00 -1.37
C ALA A 135 17.85 2.77 -2.05
N LEU A 136 17.25 1.59 -1.92
CA LEU A 136 17.72 0.38 -2.58
C LEU A 136 17.66 0.53 -4.10
N LYS A 137 16.54 1.03 -4.62
CA LYS A 137 16.36 1.25 -6.06
C LYS A 137 17.31 2.31 -6.61
N ALA A 138 17.55 3.38 -5.85
CA ALA A 138 18.51 4.42 -6.21
C ALA A 138 19.95 3.90 -6.23
N SER A 139 20.37 3.14 -5.21
CA SER A 139 21.72 2.59 -5.15
C SER A 139 22.02 1.58 -6.26
N SER A 140 21.05 0.71 -6.57
CA SER A 140 21.20 -0.30 -7.62
C SER A 140 21.22 0.33 -9.02
N LYS A 141 20.44 1.38 -9.26
CA LYS A 141 20.44 2.11 -10.55
C LYS A 141 21.65 3.05 -10.70
N SER A 142 22.18 3.62 -9.62
CA SER A 142 23.31 4.54 -9.66
C SER A 142 24.66 3.87 -9.93
N GLN A 143 24.76 2.55 -9.80
CA GLN A 143 26.01 1.83 -10.13
C GLN A 143 26.43 1.99 -11.60
N ASN A 144 25.53 2.38 -12.48
CA ASN A 144 25.83 2.61 -13.89
C ASN A 144 25.86 4.10 -14.28
N MET A 145 25.62 5.02 -13.34
CA MET A 145 25.67 6.45 -13.60
C MET A 145 26.95 7.02 -13.00
N ILE A 146 27.93 7.26 -13.84
CA ILE A 146 29.15 7.96 -13.43
C ILE A 146 28.85 9.45 -13.54
N VAL A 147 28.65 10.10 -12.40
CA VAL A 147 28.54 11.57 -12.33
C VAL A 147 29.93 12.13 -12.02
N ALA A 148 30.56 12.76 -12.99
CA ALA A 148 31.81 13.46 -12.80
C ALA A 148 31.54 14.97 -12.82
N GLN A 149 31.82 15.65 -11.70
CA GLN A 149 31.75 17.09 -11.58
C GLN A 149 33.14 17.68 -11.88
N PHE A 150 33.28 18.25 -13.06
CA PHE A 150 34.47 19.01 -13.43
C PHE A 150 34.15 20.51 -13.44
N SER A 151 35.17 21.34 -13.33
CA SER A 151 35.07 22.81 -13.28
C SER A 151 34.40 23.51 -14.49
N GLY A 152 33.60 22.82 -15.25
CA GLY A 152 32.88 23.34 -16.44
C GLY A 152 31.48 22.74 -16.64
N GLY A 153 30.90 22.03 -15.68
CA GLY A 153 29.57 21.46 -15.76
C GLY A 153 29.45 20.08 -15.12
N VAL A 154 28.21 19.56 -15.04
CA VAL A 154 27.92 18.23 -14.56
C VAL A 154 27.82 17.30 -15.76
N TRP A 155 28.65 16.29 -15.78
CA TRP A 155 28.63 15.24 -16.81
C TRP A 155 27.97 13.99 -16.23
N ALA A 156 26.91 13.54 -16.82
CA ALA A 156 26.26 12.28 -16.46
C ALA A 156 26.35 11.32 -17.64
N ARG A 157 26.78 10.08 -17.38
CA ARG A 157 26.81 9.00 -18.37
C ARG A 157 25.82 7.91 -17.94
N GLU A 158 24.89 7.59 -18.81
CA GLU A 158 23.98 6.47 -18.66
C GLU A 158 24.14 5.54 -19.87
N GLY A 159 24.81 4.40 -19.67
CA GLY A 159 25.15 3.47 -20.77
C GLY A 159 26.03 4.14 -21.82
N ASP A 160 25.54 4.27 -23.06
CA ASP A 160 26.24 4.88 -24.21
C ASP A 160 25.91 6.37 -24.40
N ALA A 161 24.97 6.92 -23.63
CA ALA A 161 24.58 8.32 -23.69
C ALA A 161 25.38 9.17 -22.68
N ILE A 162 25.95 10.27 -23.14
CA ILE A 162 26.68 11.25 -22.32
C ILE A 162 25.86 12.54 -22.31
N LEU A 163 25.41 12.96 -21.15
CA LEU A 163 24.68 14.21 -20.93
C LEU A 163 25.60 15.21 -20.25
N ASN A 164 25.64 16.45 -20.78
CA ASN A 164 26.34 17.57 -20.16
C ASN A 164 25.34 18.66 -19.81
N ALA A 165 25.20 18.97 -18.52
CA ALA A 165 24.43 20.10 -18.05
C ALA A 165 25.41 21.21 -17.61
N ARG A 166 25.48 22.29 -18.38
CA ARG A 166 26.19 23.53 -18.03
C ARG A 166 25.19 24.52 -17.44
N GLY A 167 25.50 25.09 -16.28
CA GLY A 167 24.76 26.27 -15.81
C GLY A 167 24.89 27.38 -16.82
N GLY A 168 23.76 27.84 -17.36
CA GLY A 168 23.78 29.03 -18.26
C GLY A 168 24.15 30.27 -17.46
N ASP A 169 25.09 31.06 -17.98
CA ASP A 169 25.28 32.41 -17.48
C ASP A 169 24.02 33.22 -17.74
N GLU A 170 23.38 33.71 -16.70
CA GLU A 170 22.28 34.64 -16.75
C GLU A 170 22.82 35.97 -17.29
N LYS A 171 22.57 36.21 -18.57
CA LYS A 171 22.88 37.48 -19.18
C LYS A 171 21.77 38.48 -18.82
N ASP A 172 22.17 39.63 -18.31
CA ASP A 172 21.37 40.71 -17.74
C ASP A 172 20.34 41.35 -18.74
N ASP A 173 20.11 40.73 -19.90
CA ASP A 173 19.19 41.20 -20.95
C ASP A 173 17.86 40.42 -21.04
N GLY A 174 17.57 39.55 -20.09
CA GLY A 174 16.28 38.85 -19.97
C GLY A 174 15.92 37.88 -21.10
N THR A 175 16.86 37.56 -21.99
CA THR A 175 16.66 36.59 -23.07
C THR A 175 17.46 35.33 -22.81
N GLN A 176 16.79 34.26 -22.34
CA GLN A 176 17.35 32.93 -22.28
C GLN A 176 17.53 32.40 -23.71
N ARG A 177 18.76 32.12 -24.11
CA ARG A 177 19.07 31.32 -25.29
C ARG A 177 19.54 29.96 -24.84
N TRP A 178 18.81 28.96 -25.27
CA TRP A 178 19.10 27.53 -25.10
C TRP A 178 20.23 27.08 -26.05
#